data_855b48f514269bac05ccdcf049a30a7e
#
_entry.id   855b48f514269bac05ccdcf049a30a7e
#
_cell.length_a   1.000
_cell.length_b   1.000
_cell.length_c   1.000
_cell.angle_alpha   90.00
_cell.angle_beta   90.00
_cell.angle_gamma   90.00
#
_symmetry.space_group_name_H-M   'P 1'
#
loop_
_entity.id
_entity.type
_entity.pdbx_description
1 polymer ?
#
loop_
_entity_poly.entity_id
_entity_poly.type
_entity_poly.pdbx_seq_one_letter_code
_entity_poly.pdbx_strand_id
1 'polypeptide(L)'
;MTEAARRRTRARIRLIKIQWLLILVLVVALILSFVTRPSASVPDEPETSPVRVEAHEPITETAAPEPELIELGEFKTTAYCTCVKCCGIWSAEHPSRVGTDYVQRTKSGTIPTADRTVSVDPDVIPLGTVLVIDGHEYIAEDTGSAVKGNIIDIYFDSHELAVEYGVQMKTIYIKGD
;
A
#
# COMPACT_ATOMS: atom_id res chain seq x y z
N MET A 1 46.21 -0.23 19.72
CA MET A 1 45.20 -1.31 19.87
C MET A 1 45.89 -2.55 20.40
N THR A 2 45.52 -3.01 21.57
CA THR A 2 46.11 -4.17 22.25
C THR A 2 45.75 -5.47 21.53
N GLU A 3 46.61 -6.46 21.60
CA GLU A 3 46.45 -7.79 20.96
C GLU A 3 45.15 -8.48 21.40
N ALA A 4 44.73 -8.26 22.65
CA ALA A 4 43.48 -8.72 23.20
C ALA A 4 42.21 -8.14 22.47
N ALA A 5 42.29 -6.89 22.06
CA ALA A 5 41.19 -6.25 21.32
C ALA A 5 41.04 -6.87 19.90
N ARG A 6 42.17 -7.17 19.25
CA ARG A 6 42.17 -7.83 17.91
C ARG A 6 41.63 -9.27 18.00
N ARG A 7 41.91 -10.02 19.07
CA ARG A 7 41.34 -11.37 19.28
C ARG A 7 39.84 -11.34 19.48
N ARG A 8 39.31 -10.38 20.26
CA ARG A 8 37.84 -10.20 20.49
C ARG A 8 37.12 -9.85 19.20
N THR A 9 37.67 -8.97 18.37
CA THR A 9 37.09 -8.59 17.08
C THR A 9 37.04 -9.77 16.09
N ARG A 10 38.13 -10.56 16.00
CA ARG A 10 38.17 -11.78 15.16
C ARG A 10 37.14 -12.83 15.60
N ALA A 11 36.96 -13.01 16.92
CA ALA A 11 35.97 -13.93 17.46
C ALA A 11 34.54 -13.50 17.11
N ARG A 12 34.23 -12.20 17.25
CA ARG A 12 32.91 -11.65 16.85
C ARG A 12 32.62 -11.83 15.38
N ILE A 13 33.59 -11.57 14.49
CA ILE A 13 33.45 -11.76 13.05
C ILE A 13 33.19 -13.24 12.70
N ARG A 14 33.85 -14.18 13.38
CA ARG A 14 33.60 -15.63 13.20
C ARG A 14 32.17 -16.01 13.62
N LEU A 15 31.67 -15.51 14.76
CA LEU A 15 30.33 -15.77 15.22
C LEU A 15 29.28 -15.23 14.23
N ILE A 16 29.48 -14.02 13.74
CA ILE A 16 28.58 -13.42 12.73
C ILE A 16 28.55 -14.27 11.45
N LYS A 17 29.70 -14.72 10.96
CA LYS A 17 29.76 -15.59 9.78
C LYS A 17 29.04 -16.92 9.96
N ILE A 18 29.19 -17.54 11.14
CA ILE A 18 28.46 -18.79 11.49
C ILE A 18 26.96 -18.54 11.53
N GLN A 19 26.53 -17.42 12.12
CA GLN A 19 25.11 -17.06 12.19
C GLN A 19 24.50 -16.86 10.80
N TRP A 20 25.20 -16.18 9.89
CA TRP A 20 24.74 -16.01 8.52
C TRP A 20 24.68 -17.32 7.75
N LEU A 21 25.64 -18.24 7.98
CA LEU A 21 25.64 -19.57 7.37
C LEU A 21 24.42 -20.40 7.84
N LEU A 22 24.08 -20.35 9.14
CA LEU A 22 22.91 -21.03 9.68
C LEU A 22 21.60 -20.47 9.10
N ILE A 23 21.50 -19.15 8.95
CA ILE A 23 20.34 -18.51 8.32
C ILE A 23 20.20 -18.96 6.86
N LEU A 24 21.31 -19.00 6.11
CA LEU A 24 21.30 -19.46 4.72
C LEU A 24 20.82 -20.90 4.60
N VAL A 25 21.30 -21.80 5.48
CA VAL A 25 20.86 -23.20 5.48
C VAL A 25 19.38 -23.33 5.81
N LEU A 26 18.86 -22.55 6.77
CA LEU A 26 17.43 -22.52 7.12
C LEU A 26 16.57 -22.04 5.95
N VAL A 27 17.00 -20.98 5.26
CA VAL A 27 16.28 -20.44 4.10
C VAL A 27 16.24 -21.47 2.95
N VAL A 28 17.36 -22.13 2.67
CA VAL A 28 17.41 -23.19 1.65
C VAL A 28 16.51 -24.36 2.03
N ALA A 29 16.50 -24.79 3.29
CA ALA A 29 15.61 -25.86 3.76
C ALA A 29 14.13 -25.50 3.63
N LEU A 30 13.76 -24.24 3.89
CA LEU A 30 12.38 -23.73 3.71
C LEU A 30 11.98 -23.72 2.23
N ILE A 31 12.87 -23.29 1.34
CA ILE A 31 12.62 -23.29 -0.10
C ILE A 31 12.43 -24.72 -0.62
N LEU A 32 13.28 -25.66 -0.20
CA LEU A 32 13.16 -27.07 -0.59
C LEU A 32 11.87 -27.70 -0.05
N SER A 33 11.44 -27.35 1.17
CA SER A 33 10.17 -27.81 1.73
C SER A 33 8.95 -27.29 0.98
N PHE A 34 9.06 -26.11 0.36
CA PHE A 34 7.97 -25.54 -0.44
C PHE A 34 7.86 -26.19 -1.83
N VAL A 35 9.01 -26.58 -2.41
CA VAL A 35 9.07 -27.22 -3.74
C VAL A 35 8.59 -28.68 -3.69
N THR A 36 8.72 -29.36 -2.54
CA THR A 36 8.38 -30.80 -2.38
C THR A 36 6.96 -31.04 -1.86
N ARG A 37 6.09 -30.03 -1.76
CA ARG A 37 4.69 -30.27 -1.40
C ARG A 37 3.99 -31.00 -2.54
N PRO A 38 3.51 -32.26 -2.32
CA PRO A 38 2.69 -32.94 -3.32
C PRO A 38 1.37 -32.19 -3.47
N SER A 39 0.99 -31.93 -4.71
CA SER A 39 -0.33 -31.40 -5.06
C SER A 39 -1.39 -32.35 -4.52
N ALA A 40 -2.25 -31.86 -3.63
CA ALA A 40 -3.39 -32.62 -3.14
C ALA A 40 -4.32 -32.89 -4.32
N SER A 41 -4.53 -34.20 -4.61
CA SER A 41 -5.50 -34.67 -5.58
C SER A 41 -6.90 -34.26 -5.14
N VAL A 42 -7.63 -33.64 -6.06
CA VAL A 42 -9.07 -33.35 -5.93
C VAL A 42 -9.81 -34.70 -5.82
N PRO A 43 -10.74 -34.85 -4.85
CA PRO A 43 -11.57 -36.07 -4.78
C PRO A 43 -12.49 -36.15 -5.99
N ASP A 44 -12.57 -37.36 -6.59
CA ASP A 44 -13.47 -37.76 -7.66
C ASP A 44 -14.93 -37.54 -7.20
N GLU A 45 -15.68 -36.77 -7.95
CA GLU A 45 -17.14 -36.58 -7.79
C GLU A 45 -17.87 -37.68 -8.53
N PRO A 46 -18.88 -38.35 -7.95
CA PRO A 46 -19.55 -39.47 -8.57
C PRO A 46 -20.42 -39.05 -9.77
N GLU A 47 -20.24 -39.75 -10.89
CA GLU A 47 -21.08 -39.67 -12.09
C GLU A 47 -22.57 -39.84 -11.76
N THR A 48 -23.37 -38.81 -12.00
CA THR A 48 -24.80 -38.92 -12.09
C THR A 48 -25.28 -38.57 -13.50
N SER A 49 -25.99 -39.50 -14.06
CA SER A 49 -26.76 -39.61 -15.32
C SER A 49 -27.13 -38.30 -16.08
N PRO A 50 -27.33 -38.43 -17.41
CA PRO A 50 -27.53 -37.27 -18.29
C PRO A 50 -28.92 -36.66 -18.09
N VAL A 51 -28.93 -35.48 -17.49
CA VAL A 51 -30.11 -34.62 -17.55
C VAL A 51 -30.09 -33.86 -18.88
N ARG A 52 -31.18 -34.04 -19.62
CA ARG A 52 -31.54 -33.41 -20.89
C ARG A 52 -31.24 -31.90 -20.84
N VAL A 53 -30.29 -31.45 -21.63
CA VAL A 53 -29.95 -30.03 -21.80
C VAL A 53 -31.04 -29.39 -22.66
N GLU A 54 -31.96 -28.67 -22.02
CA GLU A 54 -32.72 -27.64 -22.71
C GLU A 54 -31.75 -26.49 -23.02
N ALA A 55 -31.73 -26.08 -24.30
CA ALA A 55 -30.92 -25.00 -24.79
C ALA A 55 -31.24 -23.71 -24.02
N HIS A 56 -30.35 -23.38 -23.07
CA HIS A 56 -30.32 -22.02 -22.51
C HIS A 56 -29.65 -21.13 -23.56
N GLU A 57 -30.41 -20.17 -24.04
CA GLU A 57 -29.90 -19.04 -24.78
C GLU A 57 -28.76 -18.39 -24.00
N PRO A 58 -27.68 -17.93 -24.64
CA PRO A 58 -26.60 -17.24 -23.91
C PRO A 58 -27.19 -16.00 -23.23
N ILE A 59 -27.20 -16.04 -21.90
CA ILE A 59 -27.44 -14.83 -21.11
C ILE A 59 -26.29 -13.90 -21.46
N THR A 60 -26.56 -12.94 -22.31
CA THR A 60 -25.65 -11.80 -22.50
C THR A 60 -25.61 -11.09 -21.15
N GLU A 61 -24.58 -11.40 -20.36
CA GLU A 61 -24.24 -10.64 -19.16
C GLU A 61 -24.01 -9.20 -19.63
N THR A 62 -25.02 -8.38 -19.46
CA THR A 62 -24.90 -6.93 -19.69
C THR A 62 -23.91 -6.44 -18.65
N ALA A 63 -22.63 -6.34 -19.06
CA ALA A 63 -21.62 -5.67 -18.25
C ALA A 63 -22.21 -4.31 -17.85
N ALA A 64 -22.28 -4.07 -16.54
CA ALA A 64 -22.64 -2.75 -16.03
C ALA A 64 -21.73 -1.74 -16.71
N PRO A 65 -22.23 -0.59 -17.18
CA PRO A 65 -21.41 0.41 -17.84
C PRO A 65 -20.24 0.75 -16.95
N GLU A 66 -19.01 0.63 -17.46
CA GLU A 66 -17.83 1.10 -16.75
C GLU A 66 -18.04 2.58 -16.43
N PRO A 67 -17.76 3.01 -15.18
CA PRO A 67 -17.97 4.40 -14.80
C PRO A 67 -17.14 5.30 -15.73
N GLU A 68 -17.79 6.32 -16.25
CA GLU A 68 -17.14 7.31 -17.13
C GLU A 68 -16.07 8.05 -16.33
N LEU A 69 -14.83 8.06 -16.85
CA LEU A 69 -13.72 8.80 -16.25
C LEU A 69 -13.68 10.20 -16.83
N ILE A 70 -13.78 11.21 -15.97
CA ILE A 70 -13.67 12.62 -16.32
C ILE A 70 -12.25 13.09 -16.02
N GLU A 71 -11.52 13.56 -17.03
CA GLU A 71 -10.17 14.07 -16.87
C GLU A 71 -10.20 15.46 -16.22
N LEU A 72 -9.45 15.62 -15.13
CA LEU A 72 -9.23 16.92 -14.47
C LEU A 72 -7.99 17.65 -14.98
N GLY A 73 -7.08 16.94 -15.67
CA GLY A 73 -5.82 17.46 -16.17
C GLY A 73 -4.60 17.07 -15.33
N GLU A 74 -3.49 17.80 -15.51
CA GLU A 74 -2.23 17.51 -14.83
C GLU A 74 -2.15 18.11 -13.42
N PHE A 75 -1.75 17.29 -12.47
CA PHE A 75 -1.51 17.66 -11.08
C PHE A 75 -0.10 17.26 -10.67
N LYS A 76 0.47 18.05 -9.78
CA LYS A 76 1.68 17.68 -9.06
C LYS A 76 1.31 16.71 -7.94
N THR A 77 1.82 15.48 -7.99
CA THR A 77 1.64 14.50 -6.93
C THR A 77 2.89 14.45 -6.05
N THR A 78 2.68 14.40 -4.75
CA THR A 78 3.68 14.22 -3.70
C THR A 78 3.26 13.07 -2.80
N ALA A 79 4.05 12.74 -1.79
CA ALA A 79 3.72 11.67 -0.88
C ALA A 79 3.99 12.04 0.58
N TYR A 80 3.17 11.54 1.49
CA TYR A 80 3.31 11.72 2.92
C TYR A 80 3.03 10.43 3.70
N CYS A 81 3.43 10.42 4.97
CA CYS A 81 3.07 9.39 5.95
C CYS A 81 2.67 10.05 7.27
N THR A 82 2.25 9.27 8.26
CA THR A 82 1.81 9.77 9.58
C THR A 82 2.94 10.23 10.50
N CYS A 83 4.22 10.14 10.11
CA CYS A 83 5.35 10.48 10.96
C CYS A 83 5.46 12.01 11.26
N VAL A 84 6.25 12.36 12.28
CA VAL A 84 6.47 13.76 12.68
C VAL A 84 7.07 14.60 11.57
N LYS A 85 7.90 14.05 10.69
CA LYS A 85 8.52 14.80 9.57
C LYS A 85 7.48 15.26 8.55
N CYS A 86 6.48 14.41 8.25
CA CYS A 86 5.43 14.73 7.29
C CYS A 86 4.27 15.52 7.91
N CYS A 87 3.82 15.12 9.10
CA CYS A 87 2.61 15.66 9.73
C CYS A 87 2.86 16.62 10.90
N GLY A 88 4.11 16.81 11.34
CA GLY A 88 4.46 17.74 12.41
C GLY A 88 3.65 17.47 13.68
N ILE A 89 2.97 18.51 14.18
CA ILE A 89 2.15 18.43 15.41
C ILE A 89 0.92 17.53 15.28
N TRP A 90 0.52 17.16 14.05
CA TRP A 90 -0.63 16.29 13.80
C TRP A 90 -0.28 14.80 13.83
N SER A 91 1.03 14.48 13.87
CA SER A 91 1.47 13.10 14.05
C SER A 91 1.15 12.58 15.45
N ALA A 92 0.70 11.33 15.55
CA ALA A 92 0.55 10.64 16.83
C ALA A 92 1.91 10.41 17.53
N GLU A 93 3.01 10.42 16.78
CA GLU A 93 4.39 10.31 17.29
C GLU A 93 4.97 11.64 17.80
N HIS A 94 4.22 12.76 17.64
CA HIS A 94 4.71 14.05 18.12
C HIS A 94 4.85 14.03 19.65
N PRO A 95 5.92 14.60 20.24
CA PRO A 95 6.20 14.57 21.70
C PRO A 95 5.03 15.00 22.58
N SER A 96 4.19 15.93 22.12
CA SER A 96 3.01 16.37 22.87
C SER A 96 1.82 15.40 22.83
N ARG A 97 1.89 14.33 22.03
CA ARG A 97 0.81 13.36 21.80
C ARG A 97 1.16 11.94 22.25
N VAL A 98 2.45 11.64 22.35
CA VAL A 98 2.93 10.34 22.86
C VAL A 98 2.42 10.12 24.27
N GLY A 99 1.80 8.95 24.52
CA GLY A 99 1.21 8.59 25.80
C GLY A 99 -0.19 9.18 26.05
N THR A 100 -0.81 9.78 25.04
CA THR A 100 -2.21 10.22 25.06
C THR A 100 -3.09 9.28 24.22
N ASP A 101 -4.42 9.41 24.34
CA ASP A 101 -5.40 8.68 23.51
C ASP A 101 -5.59 9.30 22.11
N TYR A 102 -4.66 10.14 21.68
CA TYR A 102 -4.74 10.79 20.37
C TYR A 102 -4.56 9.77 19.24
N VAL A 103 -5.53 9.73 18.35
CA VAL A 103 -5.48 8.96 17.10
C VAL A 103 -5.43 9.95 15.93
N GLN A 104 -4.39 9.83 15.11
CA GLN A 104 -4.26 10.65 13.91
C GLN A 104 -5.36 10.26 12.90
N ARG A 105 -6.08 11.27 12.42
CA ARG A 105 -7.15 11.09 11.45
C ARG A 105 -7.00 12.09 10.31
N THR A 106 -7.54 11.72 9.17
CA THR A 106 -7.70 12.60 8.01
C THR A 106 -8.70 13.71 8.31
N LYS A 107 -8.79 14.68 7.42
CA LYS A 107 -9.80 15.75 7.51
C LYS A 107 -11.23 15.20 7.48
N SER A 108 -11.48 14.10 6.77
CA SER A 108 -12.78 13.39 6.74
C SER A 108 -13.06 12.56 7.98
N GLY A 109 -12.10 12.46 8.94
CA GLY A 109 -12.25 11.70 10.18
C GLY A 109 -11.87 10.22 10.06
N THR A 110 -11.46 9.74 8.89
CA THR A 110 -10.97 8.36 8.66
C THR A 110 -9.54 8.21 9.16
N ILE A 111 -9.06 6.96 9.28
CA ILE A 111 -7.64 6.68 9.50
C ILE A 111 -6.97 6.63 8.13
N PRO A 112 -5.86 7.36 7.92
CA PRO A 112 -5.14 7.32 6.65
C PRO A 112 -4.75 5.88 6.32
N THR A 113 -4.96 5.46 5.08
CA THR A 113 -4.71 4.08 4.62
C THR A 113 -3.98 4.17 3.27
N ALA A 114 -2.88 3.41 3.13
CA ALA A 114 -2.15 3.33 1.87
C ALA A 114 -3.05 2.76 0.76
N ASP A 115 -2.74 3.11 -0.47
CA ASP A 115 -3.50 2.75 -1.68
C ASP A 115 -4.97 3.23 -1.68
N ARG A 116 -5.31 4.16 -0.79
CA ARG A 116 -6.67 4.72 -0.66
C ARG A 116 -6.67 6.22 -0.42
N THR A 117 -5.94 6.69 0.58
CA THR A 117 -6.07 8.05 1.09
C THR A 117 -5.20 9.02 0.32
N VAL A 118 -5.79 10.11 -0.14
CA VAL A 118 -5.04 11.27 -0.65
C VAL A 118 -5.50 12.56 0.01
N SER A 119 -4.55 13.48 0.17
CA SER A 119 -4.83 14.87 0.54
C SER A 119 -4.98 15.72 -0.72
N VAL A 120 -5.96 16.62 -0.71
CA VAL A 120 -6.30 17.49 -1.82
C VAL A 120 -6.57 18.92 -1.35
N ASP A 121 -6.67 19.86 -2.28
CA ASP A 121 -7.31 21.14 -2.02
C ASP A 121 -8.83 20.98 -2.20
N PRO A 122 -9.63 21.14 -1.12
CA PRO A 122 -11.08 20.95 -1.19
C PRO A 122 -11.81 22.01 -2.04
N ASP A 123 -11.15 23.12 -2.36
CA ASP A 123 -11.66 24.13 -3.28
C ASP A 123 -11.54 23.70 -4.76
N VAL A 124 -10.70 22.67 -5.05
CA VAL A 124 -10.50 22.11 -6.39
C VAL A 124 -11.14 20.72 -6.50
N ILE A 125 -10.91 19.87 -5.51
CA ILE A 125 -11.43 18.50 -5.45
C ILE A 125 -12.16 18.33 -4.12
N PRO A 126 -13.49 18.20 -4.11
CA PRO A 126 -14.26 17.98 -2.88
C PRO A 126 -13.81 16.72 -2.13
N LEU A 127 -13.85 16.77 -0.79
CA LEU A 127 -13.60 15.56 0.01
C LEU A 127 -14.67 14.50 -0.28
N GLY A 128 -14.23 13.24 -0.34
CA GLY A 128 -15.06 12.09 -0.70
C GLY A 128 -15.02 11.74 -2.19
N THR A 129 -14.44 12.61 -3.04
CA THR A 129 -14.28 12.31 -4.47
C THR A 129 -13.36 11.11 -4.68
N VAL A 130 -13.75 10.20 -5.56
CA VAL A 130 -12.89 9.09 -6.02
C VAL A 130 -12.05 9.56 -7.19
N LEU A 131 -10.74 9.53 -6.99
CA LEU A 131 -9.72 9.90 -7.98
C LEU A 131 -9.13 8.65 -8.60
N VAL A 132 -8.78 8.72 -9.89
CA VAL A 132 -8.01 7.68 -10.57
C VAL A 132 -6.66 8.27 -10.98
N ILE A 133 -5.59 7.68 -10.47
CA ILE A 133 -4.19 8.08 -10.73
C ILE A 133 -3.44 6.83 -11.20
N ASP A 134 -2.89 6.85 -12.40
CA ASP A 134 -2.22 5.69 -13.02
C ASP A 134 -3.08 4.40 -13.02
N GLY A 135 -4.41 4.54 -13.18
CA GLY A 135 -5.34 3.42 -13.18
C GLY A 135 -5.71 2.87 -11.79
N HIS A 136 -5.19 3.49 -10.71
CA HIS A 136 -5.51 3.12 -9.33
C HIS A 136 -6.47 4.14 -8.71
N GLU A 137 -7.45 3.65 -7.92
CA GLU A 137 -8.46 4.48 -7.26
C GLU A 137 -8.00 4.96 -5.89
N TYR A 138 -8.16 6.25 -5.65
CA TYR A 138 -7.91 6.90 -4.37
C TYR A 138 -9.14 7.67 -3.93
N ILE A 139 -9.25 7.98 -2.66
CA ILE A 139 -10.33 8.80 -2.10
C ILE A 139 -9.73 10.09 -1.52
N ALA A 140 -10.28 11.23 -1.89
CA ALA A 140 -9.96 12.52 -1.32
C ALA A 140 -10.46 12.60 0.13
N GLU A 141 -9.64 12.21 1.10
CA GLU A 141 -10.03 12.12 2.52
C GLU A 141 -9.34 13.15 3.40
N ASP A 142 -8.24 13.74 2.92
CA ASP A 142 -7.42 14.61 3.75
C ASP A 142 -7.12 15.95 3.08
N THR A 143 -6.55 16.87 3.86
CA THR A 143 -6.10 18.19 3.41
C THR A 143 -4.77 18.51 4.05
N GLY A 144 -3.94 19.28 3.35
CA GLY A 144 -2.68 19.81 3.88
C GLY A 144 -2.55 21.31 3.66
N SER A 145 -1.83 22.01 4.55
CA SER A 145 -1.58 23.45 4.39
C SER A 145 -0.77 23.76 3.12
N ALA A 146 0.07 22.84 2.68
CA ALA A 146 0.87 22.92 1.46
C ALA A 146 0.20 22.32 0.24
N VAL A 147 -0.94 21.58 0.42
CA VAL A 147 -1.69 20.93 -0.65
C VAL A 147 -2.74 21.92 -1.14
N LYS A 148 -2.37 22.72 -2.18
CA LYS A 148 -3.19 23.77 -2.74
C LYS A 148 -3.22 23.75 -4.26
N GLY A 149 -4.39 24.09 -4.82
CA GLY A 149 -4.61 24.07 -6.26
C GLY A 149 -4.41 22.66 -6.83
N ASN A 150 -3.65 22.55 -7.92
CA ASN A 150 -3.39 21.28 -8.60
C ASN A 150 -2.25 20.48 -7.91
N ILE A 151 -2.35 20.28 -6.60
CA ILE A 151 -1.43 19.43 -5.82
C ILE A 151 -2.24 18.34 -5.15
N ILE A 152 -1.77 17.10 -5.23
CA ILE A 152 -2.30 15.93 -4.52
C ILE A 152 -1.16 15.31 -3.72
N ASP A 153 -1.42 14.97 -2.45
CA ASP A 153 -0.43 14.33 -1.58
C ASP A 153 -0.93 12.93 -1.22
N ILE A 154 -0.22 11.90 -1.69
CA ILE A 154 -0.63 10.49 -1.59
C ILE A 154 -0.11 9.92 -0.29
N TYR A 155 -0.96 9.24 0.47
CA TYR A 155 -0.58 8.60 1.71
C TYR A 155 0.18 7.29 1.49
N PHE A 156 1.28 7.12 2.21
CA PHE A 156 2.07 5.90 2.30
C PHE A 156 2.26 5.49 3.76
N ASP A 157 2.39 4.19 4.03
CA ASP A 157 2.52 3.66 5.40
C ASP A 157 3.87 4.00 6.05
N SER A 158 4.90 4.32 5.26
CA SER A 158 6.21 4.67 5.79
C SER A 158 6.81 5.94 5.17
N HIS A 159 7.72 6.56 5.92
CA HIS A 159 8.46 7.73 5.43
C HIS A 159 9.38 7.39 4.25
N GLU A 160 9.97 6.21 4.27
CA GLU A 160 10.86 5.70 3.23
C GLU A 160 10.13 5.59 1.90
N LEU A 161 8.94 4.99 1.88
CA LEU A 161 8.10 4.86 0.69
C LEU A 161 7.65 6.24 0.17
N ALA A 162 7.28 7.15 1.07
CA ALA A 162 6.90 8.51 0.68
C ALA A 162 8.08 9.27 0.04
N VAL A 163 9.30 9.10 0.55
CA VAL A 163 10.51 9.70 -0.03
C VAL A 163 10.85 9.06 -1.37
N GLU A 164 10.71 7.74 -1.50
CA GLU A 164 10.96 7.00 -2.75
C GLU A 164 9.99 7.45 -3.86
N TYR A 165 8.72 7.65 -3.54
CA TYR A 165 7.72 8.18 -4.48
C TYR A 165 8.13 9.56 -5.00
N GLY A 166 8.60 10.43 -4.13
CA GLY A 166 9.10 11.77 -4.47
C GLY A 166 8.01 12.71 -4.98
N VAL A 167 8.33 13.42 -6.10
CA VAL A 167 7.43 14.39 -6.74
C VAL A 167 7.25 14.00 -8.20
N GLN A 168 6.01 13.89 -8.66
CA GLN A 168 5.68 13.51 -10.03
C GLN A 168 4.60 14.43 -10.59
N MET A 169 4.47 14.50 -11.92
CA MET A 169 3.33 15.08 -12.62
C MET A 169 2.46 13.94 -13.14
N LYS A 170 1.17 13.96 -12.83
CA LYS A 170 0.23 12.90 -13.21
C LYS A 170 -1.07 13.50 -13.76
N THR A 171 -1.62 12.87 -14.77
CA THR A 171 -2.99 13.16 -15.20
C THR A 171 -3.96 12.52 -14.21
N ILE A 172 -4.90 13.30 -13.72
CA ILE A 172 -5.87 12.90 -12.71
C ILE A 172 -7.24 12.76 -13.38
N TYR A 173 -7.92 11.68 -13.05
CA TYR A 173 -9.29 11.45 -13.45
C TYR A 173 -10.18 11.32 -12.21
N ILE A 174 -11.48 11.63 -12.36
CA ILE A 174 -12.51 11.32 -11.37
C ILE A 174 -13.55 10.41 -12.02
N LYS A 175 -14.22 9.60 -11.20
CA LYS A 175 -15.37 8.83 -11.65
C LYS A 175 -16.58 9.77 -11.77
N GLY A 176 -17.24 9.74 -12.93
CA GLY A 176 -18.55 10.34 -13.11
C GLY A 176 -19.58 9.63 -12.22
N ASP A 177 -20.61 10.38 -11.80
CA ASP A 177 -21.74 9.87 -11.03
C ASP A 177 -22.63 8.92 -11.87
#